data_5119f98f5cb830eb9bcda2acdd8151e7
#
_entry.id   5119f98f5cb830eb9bcda2acdd8151e7
#
_cell.length_a   1.000
_cell.length_b   1.000
_cell.length_c   1.000
_cell.angle_alpha   90.00
_cell.angle_beta   90.00
_cell.angle_gamma   90.00
#
_symmetry.space_group_name_H-M   'P 1'
#
loop_
_entity.id
_entity.type
_entity.pdbx_description
1 polymer ?
#
loop_
_entity_poly.entity_id
_entity_poly.type
_entity_poly.pdbx_seq_one_letter_code
_entity_poly.pdbx_strand_id
1 'polypeptide(L)'
;VFNNIFPSAKVEIEDDLIAAARAVCGHNCGITAILGTGSNSCQWDGEKIVKRIRTGGFILGDEGSASALGKAFIADFIKDLVPENVASEFRKKFDSSYETIVENVYRSAASPSGYLGSFAPFLIQYYETEPYIKELIDNNFRSFIRRVLKQYGAGVPVGIIGGFGFALKDIFKRIAQEEGITVSGFLASPIEGLIEYHRQK
;
A
#
# COMPACT_ATOMS: atom_id res chain seq x y z
N VAL A 1 4.42 29.29 7.80
CA VAL A 1 3.06 29.47 7.24
C VAL A 1 2.02 29.09 8.30
N PHE A 2 2.03 27.89 8.89
CA PHE A 2 1.00 27.44 9.85
C PHE A 2 0.88 28.34 11.10
N ASN A 3 2.00 28.78 11.68
CA ASN A 3 1.97 29.67 12.85
C ASN A 3 1.34 31.05 12.58
N ASN A 4 1.32 31.48 11.31
CA ASN A 4 0.65 32.74 10.93
C ASN A 4 -0.87 32.56 10.80
N ILE A 5 -1.33 31.35 10.51
CA ILE A 5 -2.76 31.01 10.38
C ILE A 5 -3.35 30.60 11.73
N PHE A 6 -2.57 29.90 12.54
CA PHE A 6 -2.94 29.39 13.85
C PHE A 6 -1.94 29.82 14.93
N PRO A 7 -1.93 31.11 15.33
CA PRO A 7 -0.88 31.66 16.21
C PRO A 7 -0.88 31.03 17.61
N SER A 8 -1.98 30.51 18.08
CA SER A 8 -2.11 29.83 19.38
C SER A 8 -1.94 28.34 19.34
N ALA A 9 -1.73 27.73 18.15
CA ALA A 9 -1.60 26.30 18.01
C ALA A 9 -0.13 25.86 18.16
N LYS A 10 0.08 24.75 18.88
CA LYS A 10 1.36 24.03 18.84
C LYS A 10 1.39 23.20 17.56
N VAL A 11 2.21 23.59 16.59
CA VAL A 11 2.37 22.88 15.31
C VAL A 11 3.49 21.87 15.45
N GLU A 12 3.18 20.59 15.16
CA GLU A 12 4.12 19.48 15.08
C GLU A 12 4.13 18.97 13.63
N ILE A 13 5.32 18.77 13.06
CA ILE A 13 5.50 18.30 11.69
C ILE A 13 6.23 16.96 11.78
N GLU A 14 5.58 15.91 11.26
CA GLU A 14 6.08 14.54 11.28
C GLU A 14 5.98 13.89 9.90
N ASP A 15 6.63 12.75 9.72
CA ASP A 15 6.49 11.98 8.49
C ASP A 15 5.13 11.22 8.45
N ASP A 16 4.76 10.75 7.26
CA ASP A 16 3.52 10.01 7.02
C ASP A 16 3.43 8.71 7.83
N LEU A 17 4.56 8.09 8.12
CA LEU A 17 4.61 6.84 8.87
C LEU A 17 4.32 7.04 10.36
N ILE A 18 4.80 8.16 10.96
CA ILE A 18 4.43 8.53 12.33
C ILE A 18 2.95 8.85 12.42
N ALA A 19 2.43 9.60 11.44
CA ALA A 19 1.00 9.88 11.37
C ALA A 19 0.17 8.58 11.25
N ALA A 20 0.61 7.64 10.43
CA ALA A 20 -0.02 6.33 10.27
C ALA A 20 0.03 5.51 11.57
N ALA A 21 1.17 5.47 12.27
CA ALA A 21 1.34 4.75 13.52
C ALA A 21 0.44 5.31 14.63
N ARG A 22 0.38 6.62 14.78
CA ARG A 22 -0.53 7.29 15.72
C ARG A 22 -2.00 7.00 15.40
N ALA A 23 -2.37 7.02 14.11
CA ALA A 23 -3.75 6.75 13.69
C ALA A 23 -4.18 5.30 13.92
N VAL A 24 -3.28 4.34 13.70
CA VAL A 24 -3.58 2.90 13.75
C VAL A 24 -3.42 2.34 15.16
N CYS A 25 -2.32 2.67 15.83
CA CYS A 25 -1.96 2.08 17.12
C CYS A 25 -2.35 2.97 18.31
N GLY A 26 -2.59 4.26 18.09
CA GLY A 26 -2.79 5.20 19.19
C GLY A 26 -1.56 5.22 20.12
N HIS A 27 -1.81 5.06 21.40
CA HIS A 27 -0.77 4.96 22.45
C HIS A 27 -0.38 3.51 22.78
N ASN A 28 -0.84 2.52 22.00
CA ASN A 28 -0.52 1.12 22.20
C ASN A 28 0.65 0.67 21.29
N CYS A 29 1.40 -0.34 21.74
CA CYS A 29 2.39 -0.99 20.90
C CYS A 29 1.74 -1.73 19.73
N GLY A 30 2.36 -1.69 18.56
CA GLY A 30 1.84 -2.38 17.37
C GLY A 30 2.77 -2.26 16.17
N ILE A 31 2.38 -2.91 15.08
CA ILE A 31 2.98 -2.73 13.76
C ILE A 31 1.98 -1.95 12.91
N THR A 32 2.45 -0.91 12.24
CA THR A 32 1.66 -0.16 11.25
C THR A 32 2.23 -0.40 9.87
N ALA A 33 1.36 -0.68 8.91
CA ALA A 33 1.71 -0.82 7.51
C ALA A 33 0.84 0.10 6.64
N ILE A 34 1.50 0.95 5.84
CA ILE A 34 0.86 1.78 4.82
C ILE A 34 0.82 0.97 3.52
N LEU A 35 -0.38 0.79 2.96
CA LEU A 35 -0.60 0.15 1.65
C LEU A 35 -1.43 1.10 0.76
N GLY A 36 -0.73 1.93 0.00
CA GLY A 36 -1.27 2.90 -0.95
C GLY A 36 -0.68 2.73 -2.34
N THR A 37 -0.31 3.83 -2.98
CA THR A 37 0.48 3.81 -4.23
C THR A 37 1.81 3.12 -4.02
N GLY A 38 2.54 3.45 -2.94
CA GLY A 38 3.69 2.71 -2.43
C GLY A 38 3.33 1.95 -1.15
N SER A 39 4.33 1.33 -0.50
CA SER A 39 4.17 0.70 0.81
C SER A 39 5.23 1.18 1.81
N ASN A 40 4.88 1.18 3.09
CA ASN A 40 5.80 1.49 4.18
C ASN A 40 5.36 0.75 5.45
N SER A 41 6.24 0.62 6.43
CA SER A 41 5.87 -0.02 7.69
C SER A 41 6.80 0.34 8.84
N CYS A 42 6.30 0.25 10.07
CA CYS A 42 7.08 0.40 11.28
C CYS A 42 6.51 -0.40 12.44
N GLN A 43 7.35 -0.62 13.43
CA GLN A 43 6.95 -1.03 14.76
C GLN A 43 6.93 0.21 15.66
N TRP A 44 5.82 0.38 16.34
CA TRP A 44 5.49 1.50 17.22
C TRP A 44 5.41 1.02 18.66
N ASP A 45 6.01 1.76 19.62
CA ASP A 45 6.01 1.43 21.06
C ASP A 45 4.95 2.18 21.88
N GLY A 46 4.12 2.97 21.22
CA GLY A 46 3.14 3.86 21.87
C GLY A 46 3.54 5.34 21.81
N GLU A 47 4.81 5.64 21.58
CA GLU A 47 5.36 6.99 21.56
C GLU A 47 6.22 7.29 20.32
N LYS A 48 7.02 6.30 19.89
CA LYS A 48 7.97 6.44 18.77
C LYS A 48 8.11 5.17 17.96
N ILE A 49 8.67 5.32 16.76
CA ILE A 49 9.07 4.21 15.93
C ILE A 49 10.34 3.56 16.49
N VAL A 50 10.26 2.27 16.84
CA VAL A 50 11.38 1.49 17.38
C VAL A 50 12.06 0.61 16.34
N LYS A 51 11.35 0.27 15.25
CA LYS A 51 11.91 -0.47 14.11
C LYS A 51 11.22 -0.06 12.81
N ARG A 52 12.00 0.05 11.75
CA ARG A 52 11.51 0.32 10.39
C ARG A 52 12.18 -0.63 9.42
N ILE A 53 11.40 -1.25 8.54
CA ILE A 53 11.92 -2.01 7.41
C ILE A 53 11.97 -1.08 6.19
N ARG A 54 13.12 -1.04 5.51
CA ARG A 54 13.28 -0.19 4.33
C ARG A 54 12.45 -0.71 3.16
N THR A 55 11.67 0.15 2.53
CA THR A 55 10.75 -0.21 1.45
C THR A 55 11.43 -0.39 0.10
N GLY A 56 12.53 0.32 -0.15
CA GLY A 56 13.23 0.28 -1.43
C GLY A 56 12.59 1.09 -2.56
N GLY A 57 11.37 1.61 -2.38
CA GLY A 57 10.61 2.34 -3.40
C GLY A 57 10.14 1.45 -4.55
N PHE A 58 9.51 2.03 -5.58
CA PHE A 58 8.81 1.29 -6.64
C PHE A 58 9.71 0.42 -7.52
N ILE A 59 11.03 0.68 -7.58
CA ILE A 59 11.97 -0.14 -8.35
C ILE A 59 12.41 -1.38 -7.57
N LEU A 60 12.87 -1.20 -6.32
CA LEU A 60 13.52 -2.25 -5.52
C LEU A 60 12.62 -2.89 -4.48
N GLY A 61 11.40 -2.37 -4.29
CA GLY A 61 10.50 -2.79 -3.22
C GLY A 61 9.07 -2.39 -3.50
N ASP A 62 8.45 -1.73 -2.48
CA ASP A 62 7.03 -1.36 -2.44
C ASP A 62 6.07 -2.55 -2.61
N GLU A 63 6.52 -3.76 -2.23
CA GLU A 63 5.67 -4.95 -2.24
C GLU A 63 4.36 -4.67 -1.50
N GLY A 64 3.28 -5.26 -1.94
CA GLY A 64 1.95 -5.07 -1.35
C GLY A 64 1.25 -3.77 -1.74
N SER A 65 1.91 -2.89 -2.52
CA SER A 65 1.33 -1.62 -2.97
C SER A 65 0.59 -1.73 -4.30
N ALA A 66 -0.16 -0.68 -4.65
CA ALA A 66 -0.81 -0.56 -5.94
C ALA A 66 0.20 -0.46 -7.09
N SER A 67 1.33 0.24 -6.89
CA SER A 67 2.36 0.36 -7.92
C SER A 67 3.10 -0.96 -8.18
N ALA A 68 3.34 -1.76 -7.14
CA ALA A 68 3.94 -3.08 -7.30
C ALA A 68 3.02 -4.04 -8.06
N LEU A 69 1.71 -3.99 -7.77
CA LEU A 69 0.69 -4.73 -8.51
C LEU A 69 0.67 -4.33 -9.99
N GLY A 70 0.56 -3.02 -10.26
CA GLY A 70 0.54 -2.50 -11.63
C GLY A 70 1.84 -2.78 -12.40
N LYS A 71 3.00 -2.70 -11.73
CA LYS A 71 4.29 -3.07 -12.31
C LYS A 71 4.33 -4.53 -12.76
N ALA A 72 3.87 -5.45 -11.90
CA ALA A 72 3.81 -6.86 -12.25
C ALA A 72 2.88 -7.13 -13.41
N PHE A 73 1.66 -6.54 -13.40
CA PHE A 73 0.71 -6.64 -14.49
C PHE A 73 1.26 -6.11 -15.81
N ILE A 74 1.85 -4.92 -15.83
CA ILE A 74 2.40 -4.32 -17.06
C ILE A 74 3.59 -5.13 -17.59
N ALA A 75 4.41 -5.69 -16.70
CA ALA A 75 5.52 -6.54 -17.12
C ALA A 75 5.05 -7.82 -17.86
N ASP A 76 3.91 -8.37 -17.48
CA ASP A 76 3.28 -9.49 -18.15
C ASP A 76 2.53 -9.04 -19.42
N PHE A 77 1.83 -7.89 -19.36
CA PHE A 77 1.05 -7.35 -20.46
C PHE A 77 1.91 -7.09 -21.72
N ILE A 78 3.08 -6.45 -21.55
CA ILE A 78 4.00 -6.18 -22.69
C ILE A 78 4.64 -7.42 -23.30
N LYS A 79 4.46 -8.59 -22.68
CA LYS A 79 4.96 -9.88 -23.14
C LYS A 79 3.84 -10.83 -23.58
N ASP A 80 2.61 -10.33 -23.71
CA ASP A 80 1.42 -11.10 -24.06
C ASP A 80 1.14 -12.32 -23.14
N LEU A 81 1.50 -12.18 -21.84
CA LEU A 81 1.28 -13.22 -20.83
C LEU A 81 -0.06 -13.06 -20.09
N VAL A 82 -0.71 -11.89 -20.23
CA VAL A 82 -2.02 -11.64 -19.65
C VAL A 82 -3.10 -12.36 -20.46
N PRO A 83 -4.09 -13.04 -19.82
CA PRO A 83 -5.21 -13.64 -20.54
C PRO A 83 -5.92 -12.64 -21.47
N GLU A 84 -6.23 -13.05 -22.70
CA GLU A 84 -6.70 -12.14 -23.75
C GLU A 84 -8.00 -11.41 -23.40
N ASN A 85 -8.91 -12.05 -22.67
CA ASN A 85 -10.13 -11.41 -22.17
C ASN A 85 -9.81 -10.19 -21.27
N VAL A 86 -8.79 -10.27 -20.39
CA VAL A 86 -8.34 -9.15 -19.56
C VAL A 86 -7.55 -8.14 -20.39
N ALA A 87 -6.65 -8.62 -21.25
CA ALA A 87 -5.79 -7.77 -22.06
C ALA A 87 -6.62 -6.92 -23.05
N SER A 88 -7.66 -7.48 -23.68
CA SER A 88 -8.55 -6.74 -24.58
C SER A 88 -9.33 -5.65 -23.85
N GLU A 89 -9.84 -5.91 -22.65
CA GLU A 89 -10.53 -4.89 -21.84
C GLU A 89 -9.56 -3.79 -21.35
N PHE A 90 -8.32 -4.16 -21.02
CA PHE A 90 -7.30 -3.22 -20.66
C PHE A 90 -6.96 -2.26 -21.82
N ARG A 91 -6.77 -2.79 -23.06
CA ARG A 91 -6.53 -1.98 -24.27
C ARG A 91 -7.66 -1.03 -24.60
N LYS A 92 -8.93 -1.39 -24.30
CA LYS A 92 -10.07 -0.50 -24.49
C LYS A 92 -10.10 0.68 -23.52
N LYS A 93 -9.57 0.48 -22.32
CA LYS A 93 -9.67 1.45 -21.22
C LYS A 93 -8.47 2.37 -21.11
N PHE A 94 -7.30 1.91 -21.52
CA PHE A 94 -6.04 2.62 -21.37
C PHE A 94 -5.28 2.70 -22.68
N ASP A 95 -4.57 3.81 -22.89
CA ASP A 95 -3.52 3.85 -23.91
C ASP A 95 -2.37 2.96 -23.43
N SER A 96 -2.34 1.76 -23.97
CA SER A 96 -1.44 0.68 -23.56
C SER A 96 -0.44 0.32 -24.65
N SER A 97 -0.16 1.25 -25.59
CA SER A 97 0.95 1.09 -26.54
C SER A 97 2.28 0.95 -25.80
N TYR A 98 3.19 0.17 -26.36
CA TYR A 98 4.52 -0.01 -25.76
C TYR A 98 5.24 1.32 -25.56
N GLU A 99 5.11 2.23 -26.53
CA GLU A 99 5.70 3.57 -26.48
C GLU A 99 5.14 4.40 -25.33
N THR A 100 3.83 4.39 -25.13
CA THR A 100 3.16 5.09 -24.00
C THR A 100 3.58 4.53 -22.66
N ILE A 101 3.68 3.21 -22.53
CA ILE A 101 4.14 2.57 -21.30
C ILE A 101 5.59 2.97 -20.99
N VAL A 102 6.49 2.88 -21.97
CA VAL A 102 7.90 3.26 -21.81
C VAL A 102 8.05 4.73 -21.44
N GLU A 103 7.29 5.61 -22.09
CA GLU A 103 7.31 7.04 -21.79
C GLU A 103 6.90 7.30 -20.34
N ASN A 104 5.78 6.74 -19.87
CA ASN A 104 5.28 6.99 -18.52
C ASN A 104 6.11 6.36 -17.42
N VAL A 105 6.77 5.23 -17.69
CA VAL A 105 7.56 4.52 -16.67
C VAL A 105 9.00 5.05 -16.58
N TYR A 106 9.61 5.44 -17.71
CA TYR A 106 11.05 5.72 -17.75
C TYR A 106 11.42 7.16 -18.12
N ARG A 107 10.53 7.95 -18.76
CA ARG A 107 10.89 9.24 -19.35
C ARG A 107 10.04 10.39 -18.85
N SER A 108 8.82 10.12 -18.38
CA SER A 108 7.90 11.18 -17.93
C SER A 108 8.41 11.86 -16.66
N ALA A 109 8.20 13.17 -16.56
CA ALA A 109 8.39 13.93 -15.32
C ALA A 109 7.32 13.61 -14.26
N ALA A 110 6.24 12.91 -14.62
CA ALA A 110 5.22 12.44 -13.70
C ALA A 110 5.72 11.24 -12.86
N SER A 111 5.01 10.91 -11.80
CA SER A 111 5.36 9.79 -10.92
C SER A 111 5.14 8.44 -11.62
N PRO A 112 6.18 7.66 -11.94
CA PRO A 112 6.02 6.31 -12.51
C PRO A 112 5.24 5.37 -11.59
N SER A 113 5.42 5.50 -10.28
CA SER A 113 4.66 4.71 -9.29
C SER A 113 3.18 5.08 -9.30
N GLY A 114 2.85 6.36 -9.48
CA GLY A 114 1.47 6.81 -9.64
C GLY A 114 0.83 6.24 -10.90
N TYR A 115 1.53 6.28 -12.03
CA TYR A 115 1.08 5.67 -13.29
C TYR A 115 0.80 4.18 -13.14
N LEU A 116 1.77 3.42 -12.61
CA LEU A 116 1.60 1.98 -12.39
C LEU A 116 0.46 1.68 -11.40
N GLY A 117 0.38 2.44 -10.30
CA GLY A 117 -0.68 2.27 -9.29
C GLY A 117 -2.08 2.59 -9.80
N SER A 118 -2.20 3.42 -10.84
CA SER A 118 -3.50 3.78 -11.44
C SER A 118 -4.24 2.60 -12.09
N PHE A 119 -3.55 1.51 -12.39
CA PHE A 119 -4.16 0.30 -12.92
C PHE A 119 -4.83 -0.58 -11.86
N ALA A 120 -4.52 -0.40 -10.58
CA ALA A 120 -5.06 -1.23 -9.51
C ALA A 120 -6.61 -1.26 -9.46
N PRO A 121 -7.36 -0.15 -9.62
CA PRO A 121 -8.82 -0.20 -9.65
C PRO A 121 -9.40 -1.04 -10.79
N PHE A 122 -8.71 -1.11 -11.95
CA PHE A 122 -9.09 -2.00 -13.04
C PHE A 122 -8.86 -3.46 -12.64
N LEU A 123 -7.70 -3.79 -12.11
CA LEU A 123 -7.34 -5.17 -11.74
C LEU A 123 -8.24 -5.73 -10.63
N ILE A 124 -8.58 -4.93 -9.65
CA ILE A 124 -9.45 -5.33 -8.53
C ILE A 124 -10.82 -5.84 -9.01
N GLN A 125 -11.37 -5.29 -10.10
CA GLN A 125 -12.67 -5.69 -10.65
C GLN A 125 -12.71 -7.14 -11.15
N TYR A 126 -11.54 -7.69 -11.51
CA TYR A 126 -11.42 -9.06 -12.04
C TYR A 126 -10.96 -10.08 -10.99
N TYR A 127 -10.76 -9.68 -9.74
CA TYR A 127 -10.23 -10.56 -8.69
C TYR A 127 -11.04 -11.86 -8.52
N GLU A 128 -12.37 -11.76 -8.53
CA GLU A 128 -13.25 -12.91 -8.29
C GLU A 128 -13.47 -13.76 -9.56
N THR A 129 -13.23 -13.22 -10.74
CA THR A 129 -13.58 -13.85 -12.01
C THR A 129 -12.38 -14.39 -12.78
N GLU A 130 -11.18 -13.84 -12.53
CA GLU A 130 -9.98 -14.14 -13.30
C GLU A 130 -8.88 -14.75 -12.43
N PRO A 131 -8.60 -16.04 -12.53
CA PRO A 131 -7.59 -16.72 -11.73
C PRO A 131 -6.19 -16.07 -11.80
N TYR A 132 -5.80 -15.59 -12.98
CA TYR A 132 -4.55 -14.86 -13.20
C TYR A 132 -4.46 -13.59 -12.33
N ILE A 133 -5.52 -12.77 -12.33
CA ILE A 133 -5.57 -11.54 -11.52
C ILE A 133 -5.60 -11.85 -10.01
N LYS A 134 -6.34 -12.90 -9.65
CA LYS A 134 -6.37 -13.37 -8.26
C LYS A 134 -4.97 -13.75 -7.77
N GLU A 135 -4.26 -14.54 -8.55
CA GLU A 135 -2.90 -14.94 -8.23
C GLU A 135 -1.95 -13.73 -8.14
N LEU A 136 -2.07 -12.79 -9.06
CA LEU A 136 -1.24 -11.58 -9.09
C LEU A 136 -1.42 -10.74 -7.82
N ILE A 137 -2.67 -10.49 -7.40
CA ILE A 137 -2.99 -9.73 -6.17
C ILE A 137 -2.56 -10.51 -4.93
N ASP A 138 -2.85 -11.80 -4.86
CA ASP A 138 -2.46 -12.66 -3.74
C ASP A 138 -0.94 -12.68 -3.56
N ASN A 139 -0.19 -12.82 -4.65
CA ASN A 139 1.27 -12.85 -4.63
C ASN A 139 1.87 -11.49 -4.24
N ASN A 140 1.26 -10.38 -4.66
CA ASN A 140 1.68 -9.04 -4.23
C ASN A 140 1.59 -8.91 -2.70
N PHE A 141 0.49 -9.31 -2.08
CA PHE A 141 0.34 -9.26 -0.62
C PHE A 141 1.21 -10.29 0.11
N ARG A 142 1.33 -11.52 -0.41
CA ARG A 142 2.26 -12.52 0.15
C ARG A 142 3.70 -12.02 0.15
N SER A 143 4.12 -11.35 -0.92
CA SER A 143 5.46 -10.77 -1.01
C SER A 143 5.69 -9.74 0.10
N PHE A 144 4.76 -8.82 0.32
CA PHE A 144 4.83 -7.84 1.41
C PHE A 144 4.90 -8.51 2.79
N ILE A 145 4.02 -9.46 3.04
CA ILE A 145 3.98 -10.17 4.33
C ILE A 145 5.31 -10.89 4.59
N ARG A 146 5.79 -11.65 3.62
CA ARG A 146 7.00 -12.48 3.77
C ARG A 146 8.27 -11.66 3.85
N ARG A 147 8.39 -10.61 3.03
CA ARG A 147 9.61 -9.81 2.92
C ARG A 147 9.67 -8.67 3.93
N VAL A 148 8.52 -8.17 4.40
CA VAL A 148 8.44 -7.00 5.28
C VAL A 148 7.86 -7.38 6.63
N LEU A 149 6.60 -7.81 6.71
CA LEU A 149 5.92 -7.96 7.99
C LEU A 149 6.54 -9.05 8.88
N LYS A 150 6.97 -10.17 8.33
CA LYS A 150 7.63 -11.25 9.10
C LYS A 150 8.95 -10.83 9.76
N GLN A 151 9.58 -9.74 9.29
CA GLN A 151 10.80 -9.23 9.91
C GLN A 151 10.56 -8.52 11.27
N TYR A 152 9.31 -8.16 11.60
CA TYR A 152 8.97 -7.57 12.91
C TYR A 152 8.83 -8.62 14.02
N GLY A 153 8.83 -9.91 13.68
CA GLY A 153 8.63 -11.00 14.63
C GLY A 153 7.16 -11.42 14.75
N ALA A 154 6.93 -12.47 15.51
CA ALA A 154 5.60 -13.03 15.71
C ALA A 154 4.88 -12.38 16.90
N GLY A 155 3.54 -12.44 16.88
CA GLY A 155 2.69 -12.09 18.04
C GLY A 155 2.34 -10.61 18.17
N VAL A 156 2.93 -9.71 17.37
CA VAL A 156 2.55 -8.29 17.37
C VAL A 156 1.50 -8.06 16.29
N PRO A 157 0.31 -7.50 16.64
CA PRO A 157 -0.73 -7.26 15.65
C PRO A 157 -0.34 -6.15 14.68
N VAL A 158 -0.78 -6.31 13.44
CA VAL A 158 -0.51 -5.37 12.35
C VAL A 158 -1.77 -4.60 12.00
N GLY A 159 -1.72 -3.27 12.09
CA GLY A 159 -2.76 -2.42 11.55
C GLY A 159 -2.39 -1.90 10.16
N ILE A 160 -3.34 -1.92 9.27
CA ILE A 160 -3.16 -1.52 7.86
C ILE A 160 -3.83 -0.17 7.61
N ILE A 161 -3.14 0.73 6.94
CA ILE A 161 -3.69 2.02 6.54
C ILE A 161 -3.39 2.31 5.06
N GLY A 162 -4.29 2.98 4.37
CA GLY A 162 -4.15 3.40 2.99
C GLY A 162 -5.25 2.85 2.09
N GLY A 163 -5.58 3.60 1.05
CA GLY A 163 -6.73 3.32 0.19
C GLY A 163 -6.67 1.97 -0.51
N PHE A 164 -5.49 1.54 -0.96
CA PHE A 164 -5.32 0.24 -1.61
C PHE A 164 -5.51 -0.93 -0.64
N GLY A 165 -4.85 -0.88 0.53
CA GLY A 165 -5.00 -1.91 1.56
C GLY A 165 -6.42 -1.98 2.11
N PHE A 166 -7.09 -0.83 2.27
CA PHE A 166 -8.47 -0.77 2.73
C PHE A 166 -9.46 -1.34 1.70
N ALA A 167 -9.28 -1.03 0.41
CA ALA A 167 -10.13 -1.55 -0.66
C ALA A 167 -10.06 -3.09 -0.77
N LEU A 168 -8.93 -3.68 -0.43
CA LEU A 168 -8.68 -5.13 -0.49
C LEU A 168 -8.56 -5.78 0.90
N LYS A 169 -9.16 -5.17 1.93
CA LYS A 169 -9.02 -5.57 3.34
C LYS A 169 -9.35 -7.04 3.60
N ASP A 170 -10.39 -7.57 2.99
CA ASP A 170 -10.82 -8.96 3.20
C ASP A 170 -9.85 -9.95 2.54
N ILE A 171 -9.33 -9.61 1.38
CA ILE A 171 -8.31 -10.39 0.67
C ILE A 171 -7.00 -10.38 1.48
N PHE A 172 -6.55 -9.19 1.90
CA PHE A 172 -5.34 -9.07 2.72
C PHE A 172 -5.47 -9.86 4.03
N LYS A 173 -6.61 -9.75 4.72
CA LYS A 173 -6.87 -10.45 5.98
C LYS A 173 -6.79 -11.96 5.82
N ARG A 174 -7.39 -12.51 4.75
CA ARG A 174 -7.31 -13.94 4.43
C ARG A 174 -5.85 -14.37 4.23
N ILE A 175 -5.09 -13.65 3.40
CA ILE A 175 -3.69 -13.99 3.10
C ILE A 175 -2.82 -13.84 4.37
N ALA A 176 -3.05 -12.80 5.17
CA ALA A 176 -2.34 -12.60 6.43
C ALA A 176 -2.56 -13.77 7.39
N GLN A 177 -3.80 -14.28 7.48
CA GLN A 177 -4.13 -15.44 8.29
C GLN A 177 -3.42 -16.71 7.78
N GLU A 178 -3.39 -16.95 6.46
CA GLU A 178 -2.65 -18.05 5.83
C GLU A 178 -1.15 -17.98 6.15
N GLU A 179 -0.59 -16.77 6.25
CA GLU A 179 0.82 -16.50 6.54
C GLU A 179 1.15 -16.38 8.05
N GLY A 180 0.15 -16.57 8.93
CA GLY A 180 0.33 -16.50 10.38
C GLY A 180 0.48 -15.10 10.96
N ILE A 181 -0.03 -14.07 10.27
CA ILE A 181 -0.04 -12.68 10.72
C ILE A 181 -1.42 -12.30 11.27
N THR A 182 -1.45 -11.72 12.47
CA THR A 182 -2.68 -11.16 13.06
C THR A 182 -2.85 -9.71 12.64
N VAL A 183 -3.99 -9.40 12.01
CA VAL A 183 -4.35 -8.04 11.62
C VAL A 183 -5.29 -7.42 12.66
N SER A 184 -4.92 -6.28 13.23
CA SER A 184 -5.72 -5.56 14.22
C SER A 184 -6.84 -4.70 13.61
N GLY A 185 -6.66 -4.20 12.39
CA GLY A 185 -7.66 -3.37 11.73
C GLY A 185 -7.17 -2.73 10.44
N PHE A 186 -8.10 -2.01 9.79
CA PHE A 186 -7.84 -1.29 8.55
C PHE A 186 -8.40 0.12 8.63
N LEU A 187 -7.62 1.10 8.16
CA LEU A 187 -8.04 2.49 7.98
C LEU A 187 -7.83 2.91 6.52
N ALA A 188 -8.82 3.56 5.93
CA ALA A 188 -8.69 4.15 4.59
C ALA A 188 -7.80 5.41 4.62
N SER A 189 -7.89 6.19 5.69
CA SER A 189 -7.23 7.48 5.90
C SER A 189 -6.80 7.62 7.36
N PRO A 190 -5.73 8.39 7.67
CA PRO A 190 -5.28 8.59 9.04
C PRO A 190 -6.12 9.60 9.84
N ILE A 191 -6.96 10.40 9.20
CA ILE A 191 -7.58 11.61 9.82
C ILE A 191 -8.35 11.28 11.10
N GLU A 192 -9.26 10.30 11.05
CA GLU A 192 -10.08 9.94 12.21
C GLU A 192 -9.25 9.39 13.37
N GLY A 193 -8.28 8.52 13.06
CA GLY A 193 -7.38 7.97 14.06
C GLY A 193 -6.48 9.03 14.69
N LEU A 194 -6.02 10.02 13.92
CA LEU A 194 -5.24 11.14 14.44
C LEU A 194 -6.06 12.05 15.35
N ILE A 195 -7.33 12.32 15.00
CA ILE A 195 -8.23 13.08 15.87
C ILE A 195 -8.37 12.36 17.21
N GLU A 196 -8.59 11.06 17.19
CA GLU A 196 -8.74 10.27 18.42
C GLU A 196 -7.43 10.25 19.24
N TYR A 197 -6.29 10.03 18.60
CA TYR A 197 -4.97 10.09 19.24
C TYR A 197 -4.73 11.40 20.00
N HIS A 198 -5.10 12.54 19.40
CA HIS A 198 -4.90 13.85 20.02
C HIS A 198 -5.96 14.23 21.06
N ARG A 199 -7.12 13.55 21.08
CA ARG A 199 -8.16 13.74 22.13
C ARG A 199 -7.82 13.04 23.44
N GLN A 200 -6.99 11.99 23.39
CA GLN A 200 -6.60 11.20 24.55
C GLN A 200 -5.36 11.75 25.29
N LYS A 201 -4.89 12.93 24.89
CA LYS A 201 -3.76 13.63 25.55
C LYS A 201 -4.20 14.48 26.73
#